data_144338c4889be179828ab930d5b06467
#
_entry.id   144338c4889be179828ab930d5b06467
#
_cell.length_a   1.000
_cell.length_b   1.000
_cell.length_c   1.000
_cell.angle_alpha   90.00
_cell.angle_beta   90.00
_cell.angle_gamma   90.00
#
_symmetry.space_group_name_H-M   'P 1'
#
loop_
_entity.id
_entity.type
_entity.pdbx_description
1 polymer ?
#
loop_
_entity_poly.entity_id
_entity_poly.type
_entity_poly.pdbx_seq_one_letter_code
_entity_poly.pdbx_strand_id
1 'polypeptide(L)'
;MKICAIHGPNLNLLGVREPEVYGSTTLDEINTQLTDLALELGASLTSFQSNHEGGIIDHIHALRGSCDGIVINPGGLTHTSVSLRDALVGVEIPFVETHL
;
A
#
# COMPACT_ATOMS: atom_id res chain seq x y z
N MET A 1 -16.52 -0.82 6.26
CA MET A 1 -15.67 -0.48 5.11
C MET A 1 -14.37 -1.25 5.20
N LYS A 2 -13.95 -1.83 4.11
CA LYS A 2 -12.71 -2.61 4.03
C LYS A 2 -11.69 -1.84 3.20
N ILE A 3 -10.53 -1.56 3.80
CA ILE A 3 -9.44 -0.80 3.18
C ILE A 3 -8.23 -1.73 3.03
N CYS A 4 -7.54 -1.64 1.91
CA CYS A 4 -6.26 -2.31 1.72
C CYS A 4 -5.15 -1.27 1.59
N ALA A 5 -4.11 -1.40 2.42
CA ALA A 5 -2.89 -0.62 2.31
C ALA A 5 -1.87 -1.43 1.51
N ILE A 6 -1.39 -0.87 0.41
CA ILE A 6 -0.42 -1.52 -0.47
C ILE A 6 0.88 -0.75 -0.41
N HIS A 7 1.97 -1.46 -0.16
CA HIS A 7 3.32 -0.90 -0.05
C HIS A 7 4.21 -1.49 -1.15
N GLY A 8 4.78 -0.62 -1.95
CA GLY A 8 5.59 -0.99 -3.09
C GLY A 8 7.03 -1.40 -2.76
N PRO A 9 7.87 -1.47 -3.80
CA PRO A 9 9.24 -1.96 -3.66
C PRO A 9 10.06 -1.19 -2.65
N ASN A 10 10.87 -1.92 -1.91
CA ASN A 10 11.82 -1.44 -0.91
C ASN A 10 11.19 -0.92 0.39
N LEU A 11 9.87 -0.82 0.49
CA LEU A 11 9.23 -0.32 1.71
C LEU A 11 9.35 -1.31 2.87
N ASN A 12 9.66 -2.58 2.59
CA ASN A 12 10.03 -3.56 3.61
C ASN A 12 11.32 -3.19 4.36
N LEU A 13 12.12 -2.27 3.80
CA LEU A 13 13.37 -1.82 4.42
C LEU A 13 13.19 -0.59 5.30
N LEU A 14 11.98 -0.08 5.46
CA LEU A 14 11.73 1.05 6.36
C LEU A 14 12.19 0.72 7.77
N GLY A 15 12.83 1.69 8.40
CA GLY A 15 13.36 1.57 9.76
C GLY A 15 14.72 0.89 9.85
N VAL A 16 15.17 0.19 8.79
CA VAL A 16 16.48 -0.47 8.76
C VAL A 16 17.42 0.13 7.71
N ARG A 17 16.87 0.81 6.71
CA ARG A 17 17.64 1.46 5.65
C ARG A 17 17.89 2.93 6.03
N GLU A 18 19.16 3.28 6.20
CA GLU A 18 19.57 4.67 6.45
C GLU A 18 18.67 5.39 7.47
N PRO A 19 18.55 4.85 8.71
CA PRO A 19 17.59 5.40 9.68
C PRO A 19 17.88 6.87 10.05
N GLU A 20 19.11 7.33 9.94
CA GLU A 20 19.48 8.74 10.16
C GLU A 20 18.90 9.69 9.11
N VAL A 21 18.50 9.17 7.95
CA VAL A 21 17.90 9.96 6.86
C VAL A 21 16.39 9.78 6.82
N TYR A 22 15.90 8.53 6.89
CA TYR A 22 14.49 8.18 6.69
C TYR A 22 13.74 7.87 7.98
N GLY A 23 14.44 7.87 9.12
CA GLY A 23 13.86 7.52 10.41
C GLY A 23 13.90 6.02 10.70
N SER A 24 13.53 5.65 11.92
CA SER A 24 13.61 4.29 12.43
C SER A 24 12.26 3.55 12.48
N THR A 25 11.17 4.19 12.05
CA THR A 25 9.85 3.57 12.04
C THR A 25 9.80 2.47 10.98
N THR A 26 9.48 1.26 11.40
CA THR A 26 9.40 0.11 10.49
C THR A 26 8.07 0.05 9.76
N LEU A 27 8.01 -0.74 8.69
CA LEU A 27 6.75 -0.98 7.98
C LEU A 27 5.72 -1.66 8.89
N ASP A 28 6.14 -2.60 9.74
CA ASP A 28 5.24 -3.25 10.69
C ASP A 28 4.61 -2.25 11.67
N GLU A 29 5.39 -1.30 12.14
CA GLU A 29 4.87 -0.23 13.01
C GLU A 29 3.86 0.65 12.26
N ILE A 30 4.14 0.98 11.01
CA ILE A 30 3.22 1.75 10.17
C ILE A 30 1.91 0.97 9.98
N ASN A 31 1.99 -0.32 9.66
CA ASN A 31 0.81 -1.15 9.48
C ASN A 31 -0.02 -1.23 10.75
N THR A 32 0.61 -1.33 11.91
CA THR A 32 -0.08 -1.31 13.20
C THR A 32 -0.81 0.02 13.41
N GLN A 33 -0.16 1.13 13.15
CA GLN A 33 -0.78 2.45 13.28
C GLN A 33 -1.96 2.63 12.34
N LEU A 34 -1.83 2.14 11.09
CA LEU A 34 -2.91 2.21 10.10
C LEU A 34 -4.11 1.34 10.53
N THR A 35 -3.84 0.14 11.02
CA THR A 35 -4.88 -0.76 11.49
C THR A 35 -5.65 -0.17 12.66
N ASP A 36 -4.94 0.40 13.62
CA ASP A 36 -5.55 1.04 14.79
C ASP A 36 -6.40 2.25 14.38
N LEU A 37 -5.89 3.08 13.48
CA LEU A 37 -6.65 4.22 12.97
C LEU A 37 -7.91 3.78 12.23
N ALA A 38 -7.81 2.75 11.41
CA ALA A 38 -8.96 2.22 10.70
C ALA A 38 -10.05 1.76 11.67
N LEU A 39 -9.67 1.05 12.74
CA LEU A 39 -10.61 0.61 13.77
C LEU A 39 -11.29 1.79 14.45
N GLU A 40 -10.55 2.85 14.78
CA GLU A 40 -11.12 4.07 15.36
C GLU A 40 -12.17 4.70 14.44
N LEU A 41 -11.96 4.60 13.13
CA LEU A 41 -12.85 5.18 12.12
C LEU A 41 -13.98 4.23 11.69
N GLY A 42 -14.09 3.07 12.33
CA GLY A 42 -15.14 2.10 12.00
C GLY A 42 -14.87 1.27 10.75
N ALA A 43 -13.60 1.17 10.34
CA ALA A 43 -13.18 0.40 9.18
C ALA A 43 -12.26 -0.76 9.58
N SER A 44 -12.04 -1.68 8.67
CA SER A 44 -11.00 -2.71 8.79
C SER A 44 -9.93 -2.48 7.72
N LEU A 45 -8.69 -2.85 8.03
CA LEU A 45 -7.57 -2.65 7.14
C LEU A 45 -6.74 -3.93 7.01
N THR A 46 -6.41 -4.27 5.77
CA THR A 46 -5.41 -5.28 5.46
C THR A 46 -4.20 -4.60 4.83
N SER A 47 -3.03 -5.23 4.95
CA SER A 47 -1.79 -4.68 4.40
C SER A 47 -1.13 -5.70 3.49
N PHE A 48 -0.50 -5.19 2.42
CA PHE A 48 0.25 -6.00 1.48
C PHE A 48 1.49 -5.25 1.04
N GLN A 49 2.63 -5.92 1.00
CA GLN A 49 3.88 -5.35 0.51
C GLN A 49 4.50 -6.29 -0.51
N SER A 50 5.04 -5.75 -1.58
CA SER A 50 5.78 -6.53 -2.56
C SER A 50 6.84 -5.68 -3.25
N ASN A 51 7.95 -6.32 -3.61
CA ASN A 51 8.99 -5.75 -4.45
C ASN A 51 8.75 -6.05 -5.93
N HIS A 52 7.67 -6.75 -6.25
CA HIS A 52 7.38 -7.22 -7.60
C HIS A 52 6.17 -6.48 -8.16
N GLU A 53 6.36 -5.79 -9.28
CA GLU A 53 5.29 -5.06 -9.96
C GLU A 53 4.10 -5.97 -10.27
N GLY A 54 4.36 -7.13 -10.87
CA GLY A 54 3.31 -8.10 -11.20
C GLY A 54 2.55 -8.60 -9.97
N GLY A 55 3.25 -8.81 -8.87
CA GLY A 55 2.63 -9.22 -7.61
C GLY A 55 1.67 -8.16 -7.08
N ILE A 56 2.04 -6.89 -7.17
CA ILE A 56 1.17 -5.78 -6.76
C ILE A 56 -0.06 -5.70 -7.68
N ILE A 57 0.13 -5.81 -8.97
CA ILE A 57 -0.96 -5.79 -9.95
C ILE A 57 -1.94 -6.92 -9.68
N ASP A 58 -1.45 -8.14 -9.50
CA ASP A 58 -2.29 -9.30 -9.21
C ASP A 58 -3.06 -9.11 -7.90
N HIS A 59 -2.43 -8.54 -6.89
CA HIS A 59 -3.10 -8.26 -5.63
C HIS A 59 -4.25 -7.26 -5.80
N ILE A 60 -4.01 -6.18 -6.57
CA ILE A 60 -5.05 -5.19 -6.89
C ILE A 60 -6.22 -5.86 -7.60
N HIS A 61 -5.96 -6.73 -8.58
CA HIS A 61 -7.03 -7.45 -9.28
C HIS A 61 -7.85 -8.32 -8.31
N ALA A 62 -7.18 -8.95 -7.35
CA ALA A 62 -7.84 -9.81 -6.37
C ALA A 62 -8.74 -9.04 -5.38
N LEU A 63 -8.56 -7.73 -5.25
CA LEU A 63 -9.38 -6.89 -4.36
C LEU A 63 -10.77 -6.59 -4.92
N ARG A 64 -11.03 -6.87 -6.19
CA ARG A 64 -12.34 -6.63 -6.80
C ARG A 64 -13.41 -7.40 -6.03
N GLY A 65 -14.48 -6.69 -5.65
CA GLY A 65 -15.61 -7.28 -4.94
C GLY A 65 -15.39 -7.50 -3.44
N SER A 66 -14.19 -7.24 -2.92
CA SER A 66 -13.88 -7.49 -1.50
C SER A 66 -13.27 -6.28 -0.78
N CYS A 67 -13.01 -5.19 -1.48
CA CYS A 67 -12.33 -4.02 -0.92
C CYS A 67 -13.06 -2.74 -1.35
N ASP A 68 -13.23 -1.83 -0.40
CA ASP A 68 -13.94 -0.57 -0.64
C ASP A 68 -13.00 0.57 -1.00
N GLY A 69 -11.74 0.48 -0.62
CA GLY A 69 -10.78 1.52 -0.90
C GLY A 69 -9.35 1.03 -0.78
N ILE A 70 -8.45 1.66 -1.52
CA ILE A 70 -7.03 1.33 -1.54
C ILE A 70 -6.23 2.57 -1.15
N VAL A 71 -5.29 2.40 -0.22
CA VAL A 71 -4.25 3.38 0.06
C VAL A 71 -2.95 2.76 -0.42
N ILE A 72 -2.26 3.42 -1.33
CA ILE A 72 -1.07 2.85 -1.94
C ILE A 72 0.11 3.80 -1.92
N ASN A 73 1.26 3.27 -1.47
CA ASN A 73 2.56 3.90 -1.70
C ASN A 73 3.33 3.00 -2.68
N PRO A 74 3.36 3.36 -3.96
CA PRO A 74 3.97 2.51 -4.98
C PRO A 74 5.50 2.58 -5.01
N GLY A 75 6.11 3.43 -4.18
CA GLY A 75 7.55 3.62 -4.21
C GLY A 75 8.02 4.12 -5.56
N GLY A 76 9.12 3.56 -6.05
CA GLY A 76 9.68 3.95 -7.36
C GLY A 76 8.78 3.64 -8.55
N LEU A 77 7.83 2.73 -8.40
CA LEU A 77 6.89 2.39 -9.46
C LEU A 77 5.99 3.57 -9.86
N THR A 78 5.86 4.57 -9.01
CA THR A 78 5.15 5.81 -9.30
C THR A 78 5.64 6.44 -10.61
N HIS A 79 6.95 6.37 -10.86
CA HIS A 79 7.58 7.03 -11.99
C HIS A 79 7.72 6.14 -13.22
N THR A 80 7.51 4.83 -13.09
CA THR A 80 7.87 3.87 -14.13
C THR A 80 6.73 2.97 -14.58
N SER A 81 5.70 2.76 -13.75
CA SER A 81 4.72 1.74 -14.03
C SER A 81 3.39 2.28 -14.53
N VAL A 82 3.23 2.25 -15.84
CA VAL A 82 1.94 2.50 -16.50
C VAL A 82 0.99 1.34 -16.20
N SER A 83 1.49 0.11 -16.15
CA SER A 83 0.67 -1.08 -15.88
C SER A 83 0.05 -1.06 -14.50
N LEU A 84 0.77 -0.58 -13.49
CA LEU A 84 0.22 -0.41 -12.15
C LEU A 84 -0.93 0.60 -12.15
N ARG A 85 -0.75 1.72 -12.82
CA ARG A 85 -1.78 2.75 -12.95
C ARG A 85 -3.02 2.19 -13.63
N ASP A 86 -2.83 1.43 -14.70
CA ASP A 86 -3.94 0.80 -15.41
C ASP A 86 -4.70 -0.18 -14.52
N ALA A 87 -4.00 -0.94 -13.67
CA ALA A 87 -4.63 -1.85 -12.73
C ALA A 87 -5.51 -1.11 -11.73
N LEU A 88 -4.99 -0.02 -11.15
CA LEU A 88 -5.74 0.78 -10.18
C LEU A 88 -7.01 1.38 -10.79
N VAL A 89 -6.92 1.88 -12.01
CA VAL A 89 -8.08 2.42 -12.71
C VAL A 89 -9.04 1.30 -13.13
N GLY A 90 -8.48 0.19 -13.58
CA GLY A 90 -9.27 -0.93 -14.14
C GLY A 90 -10.15 -1.65 -13.14
N VAL A 91 -9.77 -1.70 -11.86
CA VAL A 91 -10.59 -2.37 -10.83
C VAL A 91 -11.73 -1.50 -10.32
N GLU A 92 -11.74 -0.22 -10.64
CA GLU A 92 -12.81 0.71 -10.24
C GLU A 92 -13.02 0.80 -8.71
N ILE A 93 -11.95 0.57 -7.93
CA ILE A 93 -11.96 0.79 -6.49
C ILE A 93 -11.32 2.17 -6.24
N PRO A 94 -11.96 3.04 -5.45
CA PRO A 94 -11.34 4.32 -5.08
C PRO A 94 -9.98 4.11 -4.46
N PHE A 95 -8.99 4.90 -4.87
CA PHE A 95 -7.65 4.79 -4.30
C PHE A 95 -7.03 6.15 -4.04
N VAL A 96 -6.13 6.18 -3.07
CA VAL A 96 -5.31 7.34 -2.72
C VAL A 96 -3.85 6.92 -2.80
N GLU A 97 -3.06 7.66 -3.58
CA GLU A 97 -1.62 7.47 -3.61
C GLU A 97 -0.99 8.34 -2.53
N THR A 98 -0.07 7.75 -1.78
CA THR A 98 0.62 8.43 -0.69
C THR A 98 2.10 8.06 -0.72
N HIS A 99 2.94 8.92 -0.17
CA HIS A 99 4.39 8.72 -0.06
C HIS A 99 4.86 9.10 1.34
N LEU A 100 5.88 8.37 1.79
CA LEU A 100 6.51 8.65 3.08
C LEU A 100 7.72 9.58 2.93
#